data_cbbcfc53c8b9e7453c4cf63f5217b455
#
_entry.id   cbbcfc53c8b9e7453c4cf63f5217b455
#
_cell.length_a   1.000
_cell.length_b   1.000
_cell.length_c   1.000
_cell.angle_alpha   90.00
_cell.angle_beta   90.00
_cell.angle_gamma   90.00
#
_symmetry.space_group_name_H-M   'P 1'
#
loop_
_entity.id
_entity.type
_entity.pdbx_description
1 polymer ?
#
loop_
_entity_poly.entity_id
_entity_poly.type
_entity_poly.pdbx_seq_one_letter_code
_entity_poly.pdbx_strand_id
1 'polypeptide(L)'
;MTRRLPVKTALVGFLVAPAAAMAQQTPATTPPAPAPDNKPADPNAAPATMAPVTVTGTRPSEDFVKPNSSLDRVGDLRDTPQSVTVITKALMQSQGSTSLTSAISRVPGITVGAAEGGQIGNNINLNGFSARTDLYLDGMRDASQYYRDTFALEEIEVLMGPSSMLFGRGSTGGVINQVFKKPSLTPKEEYSASITTNGLKRGTVDINKPLDESSAARVAMMFQQGAASTRHQTDVLDFGIAPSYKFGIGKPTEVTLYALLQHNHDQPDYGVPPINFFPAQVNRNNAYGMSDDRTEQDIIFLGARVQHKFNNDLTLRDRKSTRLNSSHAITSRMPSSA
;
A
#
# COMPACT_ATOMS: atom_id res chain seq x y z
N MET A 1 -15.98 -32.57 32.14
CA MET A 1 -16.65 -33.10 30.91
C MET A 1 -16.99 -31.93 30.03
N THR A 2 -16.11 -31.56 29.12
CA THR A 2 -16.29 -30.46 28.16
C THR A 2 -16.25 -31.05 26.75
N ARG A 3 -17.39 -31.04 26.08
CA ARG A 3 -17.58 -31.52 24.71
C ARG A 3 -16.91 -30.56 23.75
N ARG A 4 -15.91 -31.03 23.03
CA ARG A 4 -15.37 -30.36 21.85
C ARG A 4 -16.26 -30.66 20.63
N LEU A 5 -16.78 -29.63 19.99
CA LEU A 5 -17.46 -29.74 18.69
C LEU A 5 -16.40 -29.81 17.58
N PRO A 6 -16.54 -30.67 16.58
CA PRO A 6 -15.61 -30.72 15.46
C PRO A 6 -15.93 -29.62 14.46
N VAL A 7 -14.93 -28.82 14.14
CA VAL A 7 -14.94 -27.87 13.02
C VAL A 7 -14.87 -28.66 11.72
N LYS A 8 -15.94 -28.63 10.93
CA LYS A 8 -15.95 -29.19 9.58
C LYS A 8 -15.20 -28.26 8.65
N THR A 9 -14.04 -28.67 8.20
CA THR A 9 -13.24 -28.00 7.16
C THR A 9 -13.98 -28.12 5.84
N ALA A 10 -14.53 -27.03 5.33
CA ALA A 10 -15.08 -26.95 3.99
C ALA A 10 -13.91 -26.79 3.00
N LEU A 11 -13.63 -27.85 2.25
CA LEU A 11 -12.65 -27.87 1.16
C LEU A 11 -13.27 -27.16 -0.04
N VAL A 12 -12.90 -25.89 -0.28
CA VAL A 12 -13.26 -25.18 -1.51
C VAL A 12 -12.24 -25.59 -2.58
N GLY A 13 -12.64 -26.46 -3.49
CA GLY A 13 -11.84 -26.85 -4.64
C GLY A 13 -11.73 -25.68 -5.63
N PHE A 14 -10.55 -25.14 -5.81
CA PHE A 14 -10.25 -24.22 -6.91
C PHE A 14 -10.04 -25.00 -8.20
N LEU A 15 -10.94 -24.78 -9.17
CA LEU A 15 -10.78 -25.26 -10.54
C LEU A 15 -9.67 -24.42 -11.20
N VAL A 16 -8.53 -25.06 -11.51
CA VAL A 16 -7.47 -24.45 -12.31
C VAL A 16 -7.85 -24.60 -13.78
N ALA A 17 -8.20 -23.52 -14.44
CA ALA A 17 -8.34 -23.47 -15.89
C ALA A 17 -6.93 -23.45 -16.55
N PRO A 18 -6.70 -24.15 -17.66
CA PRO A 18 -5.40 -24.15 -18.32
C PRO A 18 -5.11 -22.80 -18.98
N ALA A 19 -3.94 -22.26 -18.72
CA ALA A 19 -3.43 -21.04 -19.37
C ALA A 19 -3.26 -21.30 -20.88
N ALA A 20 -3.99 -20.52 -21.69
CA ALA A 20 -3.76 -20.49 -23.14
C ALA A 20 -2.40 -19.85 -23.41
N ALA A 21 -1.56 -20.56 -24.15
CA ALA A 21 -0.25 -20.10 -24.60
C ALA A 21 -0.42 -18.87 -25.51
N MET A 22 0.04 -17.72 -25.06
CA MET A 22 0.20 -16.52 -25.89
C MET A 22 1.39 -16.74 -26.82
N ALA A 23 1.12 -16.85 -28.10
CA ALA A 23 2.15 -16.88 -29.14
C ALA A 23 2.96 -15.57 -29.12
N GLN A 24 4.26 -15.67 -28.94
CA GLN A 24 5.18 -14.54 -29.09
C GLN A 24 5.19 -14.11 -30.55
N GLN A 25 4.69 -12.90 -30.83
CA GLN A 25 4.90 -12.24 -32.09
C GLN A 25 6.35 -11.74 -32.15
N THR A 26 7.12 -12.30 -33.04
CA THR A 26 8.45 -11.82 -33.43
C THR A 26 8.33 -10.41 -34.00
N PRO A 27 9.16 -9.44 -33.60
CA PRO A 27 9.13 -8.11 -34.20
C PRO A 27 9.55 -8.22 -35.68
N ALA A 28 8.75 -7.62 -36.55
CA ALA A 28 9.07 -7.49 -37.96
C ALA A 28 10.37 -6.68 -38.12
N THR A 29 11.37 -7.29 -38.74
CA THR A 29 12.63 -6.66 -39.13
C THR A 29 12.34 -5.60 -40.20
N THR A 30 12.48 -4.35 -39.85
CA THR A 30 12.49 -3.23 -40.79
C THR A 30 13.76 -3.33 -41.67
N PRO A 31 13.67 -3.24 -43.01
CA PRO A 31 14.85 -3.24 -43.85
C PRO A 31 15.78 -2.05 -43.54
N PRO A 32 17.11 -2.23 -43.61
CA PRO A 32 18.02 -1.11 -43.37
C PRO A 32 17.81 0.02 -44.38
N ALA A 33 17.79 1.23 -43.87
CA ALA A 33 17.71 2.46 -44.71
C ALA A 33 18.92 2.52 -45.64
N PRO A 34 18.75 2.99 -46.90
CA PRO A 34 19.87 3.15 -47.82
C PRO A 34 20.89 4.15 -47.27
N ALA A 35 22.18 3.82 -47.48
CA ALA A 35 23.28 4.67 -47.07
C ALA A 35 23.20 6.07 -47.70
N PRO A 36 23.59 7.13 -47.00
CA PRO A 36 23.55 8.49 -47.55
C PRO A 36 24.56 8.64 -48.68
N ASP A 37 24.07 9.10 -49.85
CA ASP A 37 24.90 9.49 -50.99
C ASP A 37 25.82 10.65 -50.55
N ASN A 38 27.14 10.41 -50.54
CA ASN A 38 28.16 11.41 -50.34
C ASN A 38 28.34 12.29 -51.60
N LYS A 39 27.40 13.18 -51.84
CA LYS A 39 27.55 14.23 -52.85
C LYS A 39 28.30 15.41 -52.22
N PRO A 40 29.34 15.98 -52.84
CA PRO A 40 30.05 17.14 -52.28
C PRO A 40 29.09 18.30 -52.05
N ALA A 41 29.16 18.94 -50.89
CA ALA A 41 28.32 20.07 -50.52
C ALA A 41 28.58 21.27 -51.44
N ASP A 42 27.50 21.84 -51.97
CA ASP A 42 27.53 23.08 -52.71
C ASP A 42 27.83 24.25 -51.75
N PRO A 43 28.93 25.02 -51.94
CA PRO A 43 29.30 26.09 -51.02
C PRO A 43 28.29 27.28 -50.97
N ASN A 44 27.27 27.26 -51.82
CA ASN A 44 26.25 28.32 -51.85
C ASN A 44 24.86 27.83 -51.41
N ALA A 45 24.73 26.64 -50.87
CA ALA A 45 23.46 26.16 -50.34
C ALA A 45 23.07 26.91 -49.07
N ALA A 46 21.86 27.44 -49.05
CA ALA A 46 21.28 28.02 -47.83
C ALA A 46 21.33 26.99 -46.66
N PRO A 47 21.57 27.41 -45.41
CA PRO A 47 21.66 26.50 -44.30
C PRO A 47 20.40 25.64 -44.22
N ALA A 48 20.60 24.32 -44.28
CA ALA A 48 19.50 23.38 -44.18
C ALA A 48 18.85 23.53 -42.79
N THR A 49 17.64 24.06 -42.76
CA THR A 49 16.84 24.13 -41.56
C THR A 49 16.46 22.67 -41.22
N MET A 50 17.09 22.12 -40.20
CA MET A 50 16.71 20.79 -39.69
C MET A 50 15.24 20.85 -39.26
N ALA A 51 14.47 19.84 -39.68
CA ALA A 51 13.09 19.69 -39.21
C ALA A 51 13.11 19.57 -37.67
N PRO A 52 12.16 20.18 -36.97
CA PRO A 52 12.12 20.10 -35.53
C PRO A 52 12.03 18.63 -35.08
N VAL A 53 13.01 18.16 -34.32
CA VAL A 53 12.99 16.83 -33.71
C VAL A 53 11.93 16.85 -32.63
N THR A 54 10.76 16.31 -32.94
CA THR A 54 9.72 16.11 -31.90
C THR A 54 10.11 14.90 -31.05
N VAL A 55 10.67 15.14 -29.88
CA VAL A 55 10.92 14.09 -28.90
C VAL A 55 9.57 13.71 -28.26
N THR A 56 8.94 12.68 -28.77
CA THR A 56 7.77 12.06 -28.14
C THR A 56 8.27 11.12 -27.02
N GLY A 57 8.55 11.71 -25.86
CA GLY A 57 8.72 10.90 -24.64
C GLY A 57 7.34 10.36 -24.23
N THR A 58 7.22 9.05 -24.12
CA THR A 58 6.09 8.46 -23.41
C THR A 58 6.14 8.92 -21.96
N ARG A 59 5.20 9.77 -21.54
CA ARG A 59 5.03 10.12 -20.12
C ARG A 59 4.83 8.81 -19.36
N PRO A 60 5.52 8.57 -18.23
CA PRO A 60 5.20 7.44 -17.36
C PRO A 60 3.71 7.43 -17.11
N SER A 61 3.07 6.26 -17.16
CA SER A 61 1.62 6.19 -16.94
C SER A 61 1.28 6.85 -15.62
N GLU A 62 0.21 7.61 -15.55
CA GLU A 62 -0.27 8.28 -14.31
C GLU A 62 -0.49 7.26 -13.17
N ASP A 63 -0.55 5.96 -13.49
CA ASP A 63 -0.60 4.87 -12.53
C ASP A 63 0.64 4.77 -11.64
N PHE A 64 1.82 5.18 -12.12
CA PHE A 64 3.07 5.15 -11.35
C PHE A 64 3.46 6.48 -10.72
N VAL A 65 3.06 7.59 -11.32
CA VAL A 65 3.38 8.95 -10.87
C VAL A 65 2.13 9.80 -10.86
N LYS A 66 1.78 10.30 -9.69
CA LYS A 66 0.63 11.18 -9.51
C LYS A 66 1.11 12.61 -9.26
N PRO A 67 0.63 13.60 -10.03
CA PRO A 67 1.08 14.99 -9.88
C PRO A 67 0.47 15.71 -8.69
N ASN A 68 -0.66 15.22 -8.18
CA ASN A 68 -1.41 15.85 -7.09
C ASN A 68 -1.56 14.92 -5.89
N SER A 69 -1.52 15.48 -4.70
CA SER A 69 -1.88 14.79 -3.48
C SER A 69 -3.40 14.56 -3.40
N SER A 70 -3.81 13.46 -2.77
CA SER A 70 -5.21 13.24 -2.38
C SER A 70 -5.65 14.10 -1.20
N LEU A 71 -4.70 14.77 -0.53
CA LEU A 71 -4.97 15.74 0.52
C LEU A 71 -5.31 17.08 -0.13
N ASP A 72 -6.56 17.48 -0.05
CA ASP A 72 -7.07 18.77 -0.57
C ASP A 72 -6.28 20.00 -0.07
N ARG A 73 -5.50 19.84 0.99
CA ARG A 73 -4.70 20.91 1.61
C ARG A 73 -3.29 21.05 1.01
N VAL A 74 -2.83 20.06 0.30
CA VAL A 74 -1.47 20.02 -0.28
C VAL A 74 -1.46 20.56 -1.70
N GLY A 75 -2.54 20.40 -2.46
CA GLY A 75 -2.65 20.92 -3.82
C GLY A 75 -1.71 20.23 -4.83
N ASP A 76 -1.21 21.01 -5.80
CA ASP A 76 -0.23 20.53 -6.77
C ASP A 76 1.13 20.33 -6.08
N LEU A 77 1.76 19.17 -6.31
CA LEU A 77 3.05 18.84 -5.71
C LEU A 77 4.18 19.79 -6.14
N ARG A 78 4.06 20.41 -7.31
CA ARG A 78 5.03 21.39 -7.80
C ARG A 78 5.01 22.69 -7.01
N ASP A 79 3.83 23.08 -6.53
CA ASP A 79 3.62 24.35 -5.82
C ASP A 79 3.72 24.17 -4.31
N THR A 80 3.93 22.94 -3.83
CA THR A 80 4.03 22.62 -2.42
C THR A 80 5.49 22.82 -1.96
N PRO A 81 5.78 23.73 -1.01
CA PRO A 81 7.13 23.98 -0.52
C PRO A 81 7.60 22.91 0.47
N GLN A 82 7.35 21.64 0.15
CA GLN A 82 7.64 20.47 0.98
C GLN A 82 7.90 19.26 0.07
N SER A 83 8.80 18.38 0.48
CA SER A 83 9.00 17.13 -0.24
C SER A 83 7.83 16.19 0.01
N VAL A 84 7.09 15.89 -1.04
CA VAL A 84 5.96 14.95 -0.99
C VAL A 84 6.22 13.81 -1.96
N THR A 85 6.18 12.58 -1.46
CA THR A 85 6.28 11.36 -2.26
C THR A 85 4.93 10.65 -2.25
N VAL A 86 4.37 10.42 -3.42
CA VAL A 86 3.14 9.63 -3.60
C VAL A 86 3.50 8.24 -4.12
N ILE A 87 3.18 7.22 -3.35
CA ILE A 87 3.36 5.81 -3.70
C ILE A 87 2.00 5.28 -4.13
N THR A 88 1.81 5.15 -5.43
CA THR A 88 0.54 4.70 -6.01
C THR A 88 0.33 3.20 -5.84
N LYS A 89 -0.91 2.73 -5.99
CA LYS A 89 -1.25 1.31 -5.99
C LYS A 89 -0.43 0.53 -7.02
N ALA A 90 -0.30 1.06 -8.24
CA ALA A 90 0.49 0.42 -9.30
C ALA A 90 1.95 0.25 -8.90
N LEU A 91 2.53 1.26 -8.26
CA LEU A 91 3.90 1.19 -7.74
C LEU A 91 4.03 0.16 -6.62
N MET A 92 3.09 0.13 -5.66
CA MET A 92 3.07 -0.88 -4.60
C MET A 92 2.98 -2.31 -5.16
N GLN A 93 2.13 -2.53 -6.14
CA GLN A 93 1.97 -3.82 -6.80
C GLN A 93 3.22 -4.24 -7.57
N SER A 94 3.81 -3.34 -8.35
CA SER A 94 5.04 -3.63 -9.11
C SER A 94 6.23 -3.98 -8.21
N GLN A 95 6.24 -3.45 -6.99
CA GLN A 95 7.26 -3.71 -5.97
C GLN A 95 6.94 -4.92 -5.10
N GLY A 96 5.76 -5.53 -5.24
CA GLY A 96 5.29 -6.59 -4.36
C GLY A 96 5.09 -6.15 -2.91
N SER A 97 4.80 -4.86 -2.68
CA SER A 97 4.65 -4.31 -1.33
C SER A 97 3.27 -4.64 -0.77
N THR A 98 3.22 -5.49 0.25
CA THR A 98 1.97 -5.94 0.89
C THR A 98 1.67 -5.24 2.21
N SER A 99 2.64 -4.49 2.76
CA SER A 99 2.47 -3.73 4.00
C SER A 99 2.89 -2.28 3.84
N LEU A 100 2.38 -1.41 4.71
CA LEU A 100 2.80 -0.01 4.77
C LEU A 100 4.33 0.12 4.87
N THR A 101 4.94 -0.63 5.78
CA THR A 101 6.39 -0.60 5.99
C THR A 101 7.18 -1.02 4.76
N SER A 102 6.73 -2.06 4.05
CA SER A 102 7.39 -2.50 2.81
C SER A 102 7.25 -1.46 1.69
N ALA A 103 6.12 -0.78 1.60
CA ALA A 103 5.87 0.24 0.59
C ALA A 103 6.75 1.49 0.79
N ILE A 104 6.90 1.95 2.05
CA ILE A 104 7.64 3.18 2.35
C ILE A 104 9.15 2.96 2.55
N SER A 105 9.61 1.74 2.73
CA SER A 105 11.03 1.42 3.04
C SER A 105 12.01 1.89 1.97
N ARG A 106 11.53 2.17 0.76
CA ARG A 106 12.32 2.67 -0.37
C ARG A 106 12.31 4.19 -0.50
N VAL A 107 11.56 4.88 0.36
CA VAL A 107 11.52 6.35 0.36
C VAL A 107 12.74 6.88 1.13
N PRO A 108 13.57 7.75 0.55
CA PRO A 108 14.72 8.34 1.24
C PRO A 108 14.29 9.07 2.52
N GLY A 109 15.09 8.97 3.58
CA GLY A 109 14.79 9.60 4.87
C GLY A 109 13.87 8.80 5.77
N ILE A 110 13.38 7.62 5.33
CA ILE A 110 12.59 6.71 6.15
C ILE A 110 13.47 5.57 6.67
N THR A 111 13.35 5.28 7.95
CA THR A 111 13.91 4.08 8.56
C THR A 111 12.81 3.34 9.31
N VAL A 112 12.84 2.03 9.22
CA VAL A 112 11.90 1.14 9.90
C VAL A 112 12.68 0.36 10.94
N GLY A 113 12.26 0.45 12.20
CA GLY A 113 12.85 -0.29 13.31
C GLY A 113 12.00 -1.50 13.69
N ALA A 114 12.57 -2.37 14.53
CA ALA A 114 11.82 -3.42 15.17
C ALA A 114 10.83 -2.82 16.17
N ALA A 115 9.61 -3.34 16.20
CA ALA A 115 8.63 -3.01 17.22
C ALA A 115 8.74 -4.00 18.38
N GLU A 116 8.24 -3.59 19.54
CA GLU A 116 8.04 -4.50 20.67
C GLU A 116 7.09 -5.63 20.24
N GLY A 117 7.44 -6.87 20.60
CA GLY A 117 6.70 -8.05 20.14
C GLY A 117 6.98 -8.44 18.68
N GLY A 118 8.06 -7.93 18.09
CA GLY A 118 8.57 -8.33 16.77
C GLY A 118 7.85 -7.67 15.60
N GLN A 119 6.53 -7.61 15.58
CA GLN A 119 5.78 -7.13 14.41
C GLN A 119 4.58 -6.24 14.73
N ILE A 120 4.29 -5.99 15.99
CA ILE A 120 3.14 -5.16 16.35
C ILE A 120 3.43 -3.69 16.05
N GLY A 121 2.77 -3.18 15.02
CA GLY A 121 2.76 -1.77 14.70
C GLY A 121 3.95 -1.31 13.85
N ASN A 122 3.95 -0.03 13.59
CA ASN A 122 4.89 0.59 12.67
C ASN A 122 5.87 1.46 13.47
N ASN A 123 7.03 0.91 13.73
CA ASN A 123 8.14 1.68 14.28
C ASN A 123 8.88 2.38 13.13
N ILE A 124 8.34 3.52 12.72
CA ILE A 124 8.81 4.27 11.57
C ILE A 124 9.45 5.57 12.06
N ASN A 125 10.62 5.91 11.52
CA ASN A 125 11.24 7.21 11.70
C ASN A 125 11.30 7.95 10.37
N LEU A 126 10.97 9.23 10.40
CA LEU A 126 11.08 10.17 9.29
C LEU A 126 12.19 11.17 9.61
N ASN A 127 13.22 11.23 8.78
CA ASN A 127 14.38 12.11 9.00
C ASN A 127 14.99 12.02 10.42
N GLY A 128 14.99 10.80 11.00
CA GLY A 128 15.49 10.53 12.35
C GLY A 128 14.51 10.78 13.49
N PHE A 129 13.33 11.35 13.21
CA PHE A 129 12.28 11.56 14.22
C PHE A 129 11.26 10.41 14.19
N SER A 130 10.83 9.95 15.37
CA SER A 130 9.80 8.91 15.46
C SER A 130 8.46 9.39 14.90
N ALA A 131 7.94 8.64 13.93
CA ALA A 131 6.64 8.89 13.30
C ALA A 131 5.57 7.87 13.71
N ARG A 132 5.77 7.15 14.82
CA ARG A 132 4.81 6.12 15.32
C ARG A 132 3.38 6.65 15.47
N THR A 133 3.23 7.93 15.79
CA THR A 133 1.95 8.59 15.99
C THR A 133 1.59 9.56 14.88
N ASP A 134 2.43 9.70 13.87
CA ASP A 134 2.25 10.63 12.74
C ASP A 134 1.78 9.92 11.49
N LEU A 135 1.01 8.84 11.71
CA LEU A 135 0.30 8.09 10.68
C LEU A 135 -1.12 8.62 10.55
N TYR A 136 -1.56 8.76 9.32
CA TYR A 136 -2.88 9.26 8.97
C TYR A 136 -3.58 8.30 8.02
N LEU A 137 -4.90 8.32 8.08
CA LEU A 137 -5.77 7.54 7.21
C LEU A 137 -6.82 8.50 6.63
N ASP A 138 -6.81 8.69 5.32
CA ASP A 138 -7.60 9.71 4.63
C ASP A 138 -7.51 11.11 5.29
N GLY A 139 -6.33 11.50 5.77
CA GLY A 139 -6.06 12.78 6.44
C GLY A 139 -6.52 12.87 7.89
N MET A 140 -7.00 11.79 8.50
CA MET A 140 -7.30 11.70 9.92
C MET A 140 -6.22 10.92 10.65
N ARG A 141 -5.83 11.39 11.85
CA ARG A 141 -4.75 10.77 12.61
C ARG A 141 -5.12 9.34 13.03
N ASP A 142 -4.19 8.43 12.76
CA ASP A 142 -4.28 7.01 13.06
C ASP A 142 -3.10 6.56 13.94
N ALA A 143 -3.15 6.88 15.22
CA ALA A 143 -2.07 6.63 16.17
C ALA A 143 -2.00 5.20 16.71
N SER A 144 -2.93 4.30 16.32
CA SER A 144 -2.91 2.93 16.81
C SER A 144 -1.82 2.09 16.19
N GLN A 145 -1.37 1.11 16.95
CA GLN A 145 -0.37 0.15 16.54
C GLN A 145 -1.08 -1.12 16.03
N TYR A 146 -0.96 -1.41 14.75
CA TYR A 146 -1.46 -2.63 14.11
C TYR A 146 -0.73 -2.86 12.79
N TYR A 147 -0.81 -4.08 12.28
CA TYR A 147 -0.26 -4.41 10.97
C TYR A 147 -1.11 -3.77 9.87
N ARG A 148 -0.50 -2.88 9.11
CA ARG A 148 -1.17 -2.14 8.02
C ARG A 148 -0.87 -2.79 6.69
N ASP A 149 -1.85 -3.52 6.19
CA ASP A 149 -1.81 -4.09 4.86
C ASP A 149 -2.19 -3.06 3.79
N THR A 150 -1.67 -3.24 2.57
CA THR A 150 -1.90 -2.33 1.45
C THR A 150 -3.15 -2.65 0.63
N PHE A 151 -3.85 -3.78 0.89
CA PHE A 151 -4.96 -4.24 0.05
C PHE A 151 -6.12 -3.23 -0.07
N ALA A 152 -6.37 -2.45 0.98
CA ALA A 152 -7.43 -1.46 1.03
C ALA A 152 -6.99 -0.06 0.56
N LEU A 153 -5.69 0.12 0.23
CA LEU A 153 -5.11 1.42 -0.10
C LEU A 153 -5.06 1.67 -1.61
N GLU A 154 -5.37 2.89 -2.00
CA GLU A 154 -5.16 3.40 -3.37
C GLU A 154 -3.76 4.00 -3.50
N GLU A 155 -3.29 4.68 -2.47
CA GLU A 155 -1.96 5.30 -2.43
C GLU A 155 -1.50 5.55 -1.00
N ILE A 156 -0.21 5.79 -0.86
CA ILE A 156 0.43 6.24 0.37
C ILE A 156 1.18 7.52 0.05
N GLU A 157 0.94 8.56 0.82
CA GLU A 157 1.59 9.85 0.68
C GLU A 157 2.53 10.06 1.85
N VAL A 158 3.78 10.40 1.55
CA VAL A 158 4.80 10.72 2.55
C VAL A 158 5.18 12.18 2.41
N LEU A 159 4.86 12.97 3.41
CA LEU A 159 5.23 14.38 3.49
C LEU A 159 6.41 14.49 4.45
N MET A 160 7.54 14.94 3.95
CA MET A 160 8.77 15.09 4.73
C MET A 160 8.87 16.46 5.36
N GLY A 161 9.34 16.53 6.60
CA GLY A 161 9.55 17.77 7.34
C GLY A 161 8.34 18.24 8.14
N PRO A 162 8.42 19.41 8.80
CA PRO A 162 7.38 19.90 9.69
C PRO A 162 6.06 20.12 8.97
N SER A 163 5.04 19.37 9.32
CA SER A 163 3.71 19.41 8.68
C SER A 163 2.59 19.78 9.66
N SER A 164 2.94 20.36 10.81
CA SER A 164 1.99 20.69 11.88
C SER A 164 0.93 21.71 11.46
N MET A 165 1.20 22.56 10.49
CA MET A 165 0.25 23.52 9.93
C MET A 165 -0.90 22.81 9.18
N LEU A 166 -0.63 21.69 8.56
CA LEU A 166 -1.60 20.89 7.79
C LEU A 166 -2.29 19.84 8.66
N PHE A 167 -1.56 19.23 9.60
CA PHE A 167 -1.97 18.04 10.34
C PHE A 167 -2.10 18.24 11.86
N GLY A 168 -1.79 19.43 12.38
CA GLY A 168 -1.84 19.74 13.80
C GLY A 168 -0.55 19.32 14.52
N ARG A 169 -0.63 19.10 15.82
CA ARG A 169 0.52 18.80 16.69
C ARG A 169 1.19 17.47 16.30
N GLY A 170 2.47 17.37 16.48
CA GLY A 170 3.33 16.24 16.08
C GLY A 170 3.94 16.55 14.72
N SER A 171 4.27 15.53 13.94
CA SER A 171 4.79 15.64 12.59
C SER A 171 6.08 16.47 12.43
N THR A 172 7.01 16.35 13.37
CA THR A 172 8.32 17.02 13.28
C THR A 172 9.14 16.49 12.11
N GLY A 173 9.20 15.17 11.96
CA GLY A 173 9.92 14.50 10.86
C GLY A 173 9.12 14.44 9.57
N GLY A 174 7.80 14.54 9.66
CA GLY A 174 6.87 14.41 8.54
C GLY A 174 5.61 13.65 8.90
N VAL A 175 4.83 13.33 7.88
CA VAL A 175 3.54 12.66 7.97
C VAL A 175 3.46 11.55 6.93
N ILE A 176 2.87 10.41 7.29
CA ILE A 176 2.50 9.34 6.36
C ILE A 176 0.98 9.26 6.31
N ASN A 177 0.40 9.59 5.17
CA ASN A 177 -1.03 9.49 4.93
C ASN A 177 -1.36 8.30 4.04
N GLN A 178 -2.24 7.46 4.50
CA GLN A 178 -2.77 6.30 3.77
C GLN A 178 -4.12 6.68 3.19
N VAL A 179 -4.33 6.45 1.90
CA VAL A 179 -5.57 6.80 1.21
C VAL A 179 -6.32 5.53 0.86
N PHE A 180 -7.53 5.40 1.37
CA PHE A 180 -8.39 4.26 1.04
C PHE A 180 -8.86 4.28 -0.41
N LYS A 181 -9.09 3.09 -0.95
CA LYS A 181 -9.80 2.86 -2.20
C LYS A 181 -11.22 3.38 -2.11
N LYS A 182 -11.59 4.29 -3.01
CA LYS A 182 -12.91 4.92 -3.04
C LYS A 182 -13.74 4.37 -4.19
N PRO A 183 -15.07 4.24 -4.04
CA PRO A 183 -15.96 3.91 -5.14
C PRO A 183 -15.96 4.98 -6.21
N SER A 184 -16.06 4.56 -7.48
CA SER A 184 -16.14 5.41 -8.67
C SER A 184 -17.19 4.90 -9.65
N LEU A 185 -17.63 5.74 -10.58
CA LEU A 185 -18.57 5.35 -11.63
C LEU A 185 -17.92 4.51 -12.75
N THR A 186 -16.60 4.36 -12.74
CA THR A 186 -15.90 3.46 -13.66
C THR A 186 -15.85 2.06 -13.08
N PRO A 187 -16.50 1.05 -13.69
CA PRO A 187 -16.45 -0.32 -13.21
C PRO A 187 -15.00 -0.83 -13.26
N LYS A 188 -14.60 -1.56 -12.22
CA LYS A 188 -13.26 -2.15 -12.12
C LYS A 188 -13.34 -3.47 -11.37
N GLU A 189 -12.70 -4.48 -11.92
CA GLU A 189 -12.52 -5.78 -11.27
C GLU A 189 -11.05 -6.17 -11.38
N GLU A 190 -10.46 -6.51 -10.25
CA GLU A 190 -9.06 -6.87 -10.18
C GLU A 190 -8.89 -8.02 -9.19
N TYR A 191 -8.23 -9.06 -9.65
CA TYR A 191 -7.93 -10.25 -8.87
C TYR A 191 -6.42 -10.50 -8.92
N SER A 192 -5.81 -10.78 -7.78
CA SER A 192 -4.42 -11.19 -7.75
C SER A 192 -4.24 -12.42 -6.88
N ALA A 193 -3.32 -13.28 -7.30
CA ALA A 193 -2.86 -14.41 -6.52
C ALA A 193 -1.34 -14.51 -6.63
N SER A 194 -0.69 -14.79 -5.53
CA SER A 194 0.76 -14.95 -5.47
C SER A 194 1.16 -16.07 -4.52
N ILE A 195 2.25 -16.74 -4.85
CA ILE A 195 2.88 -17.74 -4.01
C ILE A 195 4.37 -17.39 -3.98
N THR A 196 4.92 -17.30 -2.78
CA THR A 196 6.35 -17.05 -2.60
C THR A 196 7.13 -18.37 -2.43
N THR A 197 8.43 -18.31 -2.60
CA THR A 197 9.31 -19.48 -2.46
C THR A 197 9.35 -20.06 -1.04
N ASN A 198 9.02 -19.27 -0.03
CA ASN A 198 8.89 -19.69 1.36
C ASN A 198 7.49 -20.25 1.71
N GLY A 199 6.59 -20.33 0.72
CA GLY A 199 5.29 -20.97 0.88
C GLY A 199 4.15 -20.03 1.31
N LEU A 200 4.38 -18.72 1.40
CA LEU A 200 3.30 -17.75 1.61
C LEU A 200 2.40 -17.70 0.38
N LYS A 201 1.12 -17.91 0.59
CA LYS A 201 0.05 -17.80 -0.41
C LYS A 201 -0.75 -16.56 -0.10
N ARG A 202 -0.98 -15.70 -1.09
CA ARG A 202 -1.77 -14.49 -0.92
C ARG A 202 -2.74 -14.33 -2.08
N GLY A 203 -3.98 -13.97 -1.77
CA GLY A 203 -5.02 -13.59 -2.72
C GLY A 203 -5.58 -12.22 -2.39
N THR A 204 -5.85 -11.40 -3.40
CA THR A 204 -6.59 -10.15 -3.24
C THR A 204 -7.68 -10.01 -4.29
N VAL A 205 -8.75 -9.32 -3.92
CA VAL A 205 -9.89 -9.00 -4.78
C VAL A 205 -10.21 -7.53 -4.60
N ASP A 206 -10.46 -6.81 -5.68
CA ASP A 206 -10.86 -5.41 -5.67
C ASP A 206 -11.95 -5.19 -6.74
N ILE A 207 -13.17 -5.07 -6.31
CA ILE A 207 -14.35 -4.93 -7.18
C ILE A 207 -14.98 -3.58 -6.92
N ASN A 208 -15.09 -2.75 -7.95
CA ASN A 208 -15.81 -1.49 -7.96
C ASN A 208 -16.94 -1.56 -8.96
N LYS A 209 -18.17 -1.33 -8.51
CA LYS A 209 -19.37 -1.42 -9.34
C LYS A 209 -20.23 -0.16 -9.19
N PRO A 210 -20.49 0.58 -10.28
CA PRO A 210 -21.53 1.58 -10.31
C PRO A 210 -22.89 0.91 -10.04
N LEU A 211 -23.72 1.52 -9.23
CA LEU A 211 -25.07 1.04 -8.92
C LEU A 211 -26.13 1.86 -9.67
N ASP A 212 -25.86 3.17 -9.81
CA ASP A 212 -26.65 4.08 -10.60
C ASP A 212 -25.75 5.22 -11.15
N GLU A 213 -26.35 6.25 -11.77
CA GLU A 213 -25.62 7.37 -12.40
C GLU A 213 -24.81 8.22 -11.40
N SER A 214 -25.07 8.10 -10.10
CA SER A 214 -24.45 8.92 -9.06
C SER A 214 -24.01 8.14 -7.84
N SER A 215 -24.11 6.82 -7.87
CA SER A 215 -23.65 5.98 -6.76
C SER A 215 -22.84 4.76 -7.21
N ALA A 216 -21.93 4.34 -6.36
CA ALA A 216 -21.08 3.18 -6.60
C ALA A 216 -20.74 2.49 -5.27
N ALA A 217 -20.51 1.20 -5.36
CA ALA A 217 -19.97 0.38 -4.28
C ALA A 217 -18.62 -0.20 -4.68
N ARG A 218 -17.70 -0.31 -3.72
CA ARG A 218 -16.41 -0.98 -3.92
C ARG A 218 -16.13 -1.89 -2.74
N VAL A 219 -15.57 -3.05 -2.99
CA VAL A 219 -15.09 -3.95 -1.97
C VAL A 219 -13.67 -4.40 -2.33
N ALA A 220 -12.76 -4.25 -1.38
CA ALA A 220 -11.45 -4.85 -1.46
C ALA A 220 -11.35 -5.96 -0.40
N MET A 221 -10.74 -7.08 -0.75
CA MET A 221 -10.54 -8.23 0.14
C MET A 221 -9.10 -8.72 0.02
N MET A 222 -8.61 -9.32 1.10
CA MET A 222 -7.30 -9.96 1.16
C MET A 222 -7.40 -11.22 2.01
N PHE A 223 -6.66 -12.23 1.59
CA PHE A 223 -6.37 -13.42 2.36
C PHE A 223 -4.91 -13.79 2.16
N GLN A 224 -4.22 -14.13 3.23
CA GLN A 224 -2.88 -14.71 3.13
C GLN A 224 -2.65 -15.77 4.19
N GLN A 225 -1.86 -16.77 3.83
CA GLN A 225 -1.48 -17.88 4.72
C GLN A 225 -0.12 -18.44 4.32
N GLY A 226 0.70 -18.77 5.31
CA GLY A 226 1.97 -19.46 5.15
C GLY A 226 3.12 -18.71 5.81
N ALA A 227 4.36 -19.10 5.49
CA ALA A 227 5.54 -18.51 6.11
C ALA A 227 5.84 -17.10 5.56
N ALA A 228 5.83 -16.10 6.43
CA ALA A 228 6.07 -14.71 6.07
C ALA A 228 7.55 -14.43 5.71
N SER A 229 8.47 -15.26 6.22
CA SER A 229 9.89 -15.14 5.92
C SER A 229 10.53 -16.53 5.66
N THR A 230 11.81 -16.55 5.32
CA THR A 230 12.57 -17.80 5.17
C THR A 230 12.96 -18.44 6.51
N ARG A 231 12.68 -17.75 7.63
CA ARG A 231 12.93 -18.30 8.97
C ARG A 231 11.87 -19.32 9.33
N HIS A 232 12.28 -20.28 10.14
CA HIS A 232 11.33 -21.21 10.74
C HIS A 232 10.40 -20.48 11.69
N GLN A 233 9.16 -20.98 11.83
CA GLN A 233 8.18 -20.41 12.77
C GLN A 233 7.87 -18.91 12.49
N THR A 234 7.48 -18.59 11.27
CA THR A 234 7.03 -17.26 10.87
C THR A 234 5.70 -17.33 10.14
N ASP A 235 4.84 -18.27 10.52
CA ASP A 235 3.57 -18.49 9.88
C ASP A 235 2.60 -17.34 10.17
N VAL A 236 1.87 -16.94 9.14
CA VAL A 236 0.83 -15.93 9.20
C VAL A 236 -0.47 -16.47 8.66
N LEU A 237 -1.57 -15.99 9.22
CA LEU A 237 -2.92 -16.24 8.72
C LEU A 237 -3.73 -14.94 8.86
N ASP A 238 -3.85 -14.23 7.76
CA ASP A 238 -4.51 -12.93 7.73
C ASP A 238 -5.71 -12.93 6.80
N PHE A 239 -6.72 -12.20 7.21
CA PHE A 239 -7.90 -11.91 6.41
C PHE A 239 -8.27 -10.43 6.55
N GLY A 240 -8.70 -9.81 5.46
CA GLY A 240 -9.17 -8.44 5.46
C GLY A 240 -10.29 -8.20 4.45
N ILE A 241 -11.25 -7.35 4.82
CA ILE A 241 -12.29 -6.85 3.94
C ILE A 241 -12.49 -5.34 4.16
N ALA A 242 -12.56 -4.59 3.07
CA ALA A 242 -12.76 -3.15 3.08
C ALA A 242 -13.90 -2.76 2.13
N PRO A 243 -15.16 -2.84 2.60
CA PRO A 243 -16.30 -2.37 1.83
C PRO A 243 -16.40 -0.85 1.88
N SER A 244 -16.85 -0.24 0.80
CA SER A 244 -17.12 1.19 0.72
C SER A 244 -18.30 1.46 -0.20
N TYR A 245 -19.06 2.52 0.11
CA TYR A 245 -20.19 2.97 -0.67
C TYR A 245 -20.14 4.48 -0.81
N LYS A 246 -20.33 4.98 -2.03
CA LYS A 246 -20.35 6.41 -2.31
C LYS A 246 -21.60 6.76 -3.08
N PHE A 247 -22.29 7.81 -2.66
CA PHE A 247 -23.46 8.34 -3.35
C PHE A 247 -23.36 9.86 -3.54
N GLY A 248 -24.11 10.38 -4.50
CA GLY A 248 -24.04 11.76 -4.92
C GLY A 248 -22.80 12.10 -5.75
N ILE A 249 -22.18 11.12 -6.43
CA ILE A 249 -21.02 11.33 -7.28
C ILE A 249 -21.38 12.31 -8.39
N GLY A 250 -20.61 13.41 -8.49
CA GLY A 250 -20.88 14.49 -9.46
C GLY A 250 -22.04 15.42 -9.08
N LYS A 251 -22.65 15.24 -7.90
CA LYS A 251 -23.64 16.13 -7.34
C LYS A 251 -23.00 17.12 -6.35
N PRO A 252 -23.68 18.22 -6.00
CA PRO A 252 -23.16 19.15 -5.00
C PRO A 252 -22.84 18.49 -3.66
N THR A 253 -23.59 17.46 -3.27
CA THR A 253 -23.35 16.70 -2.03
C THR A 253 -22.88 15.28 -2.39
N GLU A 254 -21.69 14.94 -1.96
CA GLU A 254 -21.13 13.60 -2.05
C GLU A 254 -20.94 13.02 -0.64
N VAL A 255 -21.37 11.79 -0.43
CA VAL A 255 -21.15 11.07 0.82
C VAL A 255 -20.47 9.74 0.52
N THR A 256 -19.43 9.44 1.29
CA THR A 256 -18.71 8.17 1.22
C THR A 256 -18.74 7.52 2.60
N LEU A 257 -19.22 6.28 2.64
CA LEU A 257 -19.15 5.40 3.80
C LEU A 257 -18.12 4.31 3.51
N TYR A 258 -17.30 3.98 4.48
CA TYR A 258 -16.27 2.95 4.32
C TYR A 258 -15.97 2.25 5.63
N ALA A 259 -15.54 1.01 5.51
CA ALA A 259 -15.10 0.20 6.63
C ALA A 259 -13.82 -0.55 6.28
N LEU A 260 -13.06 -0.89 7.30
CA LEU A 260 -11.98 -1.87 7.26
C LEU A 260 -12.18 -2.84 8.40
N LEU A 261 -12.28 -4.13 8.06
CA LEU A 261 -12.25 -5.23 9.01
C LEU A 261 -11.06 -6.10 8.66
N GLN A 262 -10.16 -6.28 9.60
CA GLN A 262 -8.95 -7.08 9.39
C GLN A 262 -8.67 -7.93 10.63
N HIS A 263 -8.36 -9.18 10.40
CA HIS A 263 -7.90 -10.13 11.42
C HIS A 263 -6.53 -10.65 11.02
N ASN A 264 -5.59 -10.60 11.95
CA ASN A 264 -4.25 -11.12 11.79
C ASN A 264 -3.96 -12.12 12.90
N HIS A 265 -3.38 -13.26 12.51
CA HIS A 265 -2.89 -14.29 13.43
C HIS A 265 -1.49 -14.71 12.97
N ASP A 266 -0.49 -14.11 13.60
CA ASP A 266 0.89 -14.17 13.16
C ASP A 266 1.81 -14.78 14.20
N GLN A 267 2.79 -15.56 13.78
CA GLN A 267 3.98 -15.82 14.58
C GLN A 267 4.97 -14.68 14.42
N PRO A 268 5.39 -14.01 15.51
CA PRO A 268 6.29 -12.88 15.42
C PRO A 268 7.70 -13.30 14.99
N ASP A 269 8.28 -12.58 14.03
CA ASP A 269 9.66 -12.75 13.63
C ASP A 269 10.56 -11.75 14.36
N TYR A 270 11.26 -12.21 15.39
CA TYR A 270 12.17 -11.38 16.19
C TYR A 270 13.51 -11.08 15.49
N GLY A 271 13.72 -11.63 14.31
CA GLY A 271 14.98 -11.46 13.58
C GLY A 271 16.16 -12.19 14.24
N VAL A 272 17.37 -11.86 13.80
CA VAL A 272 18.61 -12.36 14.40
C VAL A 272 19.01 -11.47 15.57
N PRO A 273 19.25 -12.03 16.78
CA PRO A 273 19.63 -11.24 17.95
C PRO A 273 20.97 -10.53 17.73
N PRO A 274 21.13 -9.30 18.24
CA PRO A 274 22.39 -8.60 18.17
C PRO A 274 23.36 -9.10 19.25
N ILE A 275 24.65 -9.20 18.88
CA ILE A 275 25.77 -9.40 19.82
C ILE A 275 26.70 -8.21 19.61
N ASN A 276 26.99 -7.46 20.67
CA ASN A 276 27.81 -6.24 20.63
C ASN A 276 27.38 -5.28 19.51
N PHE A 277 26.07 -5.02 19.37
CA PHE A 277 25.43 -4.15 18.36
C PHE A 277 25.52 -4.65 16.91
N PHE A 278 26.04 -5.84 16.66
CA PHE A 278 26.07 -6.46 15.34
C PHE A 278 25.15 -7.70 15.32
N PRO A 279 24.57 -8.04 14.15
CA PRO A 279 23.83 -9.29 14.02
C PRO A 279 24.71 -10.49 14.39
N ALA A 280 24.20 -11.40 15.20
CA ALA A 280 24.92 -12.62 15.55
C ALA A 280 25.28 -13.41 14.29
N GLN A 281 26.46 -14.04 14.29
CA GLN A 281 26.93 -14.87 13.19
C GLN A 281 26.30 -16.28 13.29
N VAL A 282 25.02 -16.35 12.99
CA VAL A 282 24.20 -17.57 13.05
C VAL A 282 23.47 -17.78 11.73
N ASN A 283 22.88 -18.97 11.56
CA ASN A 283 22.05 -19.21 10.38
C ASN A 283 20.88 -18.22 10.37
N ARG A 284 20.72 -17.49 9.26
CA ARG A 284 19.67 -16.46 9.08
C ARG A 284 18.25 -17.04 9.12
N ASN A 285 18.11 -18.35 8.90
CA ASN A 285 16.82 -19.03 8.94
C ASN A 285 16.43 -19.49 10.34
N ASN A 286 17.29 -19.28 11.34
CA ASN A 286 16.93 -19.59 12.73
C ASN A 286 15.80 -18.67 13.20
N ALA A 287 14.80 -19.24 13.86
CA ALA A 287 13.80 -18.50 14.61
C ALA A 287 14.28 -18.28 16.05
N TYR A 288 13.91 -17.15 16.59
CA TYR A 288 14.20 -16.77 17.99
C TYR A 288 12.88 -16.35 18.64
N GLY A 289 12.27 -17.26 19.30
CA GLY A 289 10.96 -17.15 19.94
C GLY A 289 10.50 -18.55 20.31
N MET A 290 9.39 -18.64 20.98
CA MET A 290 8.79 -19.93 21.29
C MET A 290 7.79 -20.33 20.21
N SER A 291 7.54 -21.62 20.06
CA SER A 291 6.64 -22.15 19.01
C SER A 291 5.19 -21.73 19.20
N ASP A 292 4.82 -21.32 20.40
CA ASP A 292 3.49 -20.86 20.81
C ASP A 292 3.38 -19.33 20.91
N ASP A 293 4.48 -18.58 20.66
CA ASP A 293 4.42 -17.14 20.54
C ASP A 293 3.50 -16.75 19.37
N ARG A 294 2.57 -15.85 19.62
CA ARG A 294 1.65 -15.37 18.58
C ARG A 294 1.22 -13.93 18.83
N THR A 295 0.88 -13.26 17.76
CA THR A 295 0.25 -11.94 17.74
C THR A 295 -1.11 -12.06 17.10
N GLU A 296 -2.17 -11.73 17.83
CA GLU A 296 -3.53 -11.66 17.30
C GLU A 296 -3.98 -10.20 17.28
N GLN A 297 -4.56 -9.78 16.16
CA GLN A 297 -5.05 -8.42 16.00
C GLN A 297 -6.41 -8.45 15.28
N ASP A 298 -7.40 -7.80 15.90
CA ASP A 298 -8.69 -7.50 15.29
C ASP A 298 -8.81 -5.99 15.10
N ILE A 299 -8.94 -5.56 13.87
CA ILE A 299 -9.09 -4.17 13.50
C ILE A 299 -10.46 -3.97 12.87
N ILE A 300 -11.27 -3.11 13.49
CA ILE A 300 -12.53 -2.64 12.94
C ILE A 300 -12.45 -1.12 12.83
N PHE A 301 -12.49 -0.62 11.63
CA PHE A 301 -12.52 0.81 11.35
C PHE A 301 -13.78 1.14 10.55
N LEU A 302 -14.52 2.14 10.98
CA LEU A 302 -15.68 2.66 10.28
C LEU A 302 -15.48 4.14 10.03
N GLY A 303 -15.74 4.61 8.82
CA GLY A 303 -15.59 6.00 8.44
C GLY A 303 -16.70 6.52 7.56
N ALA A 304 -16.94 7.80 7.68
CA ALA A 304 -17.85 8.56 6.85
C ALA A 304 -17.20 9.87 6.43
N ARG A 305 -17.36 10.22 5.16
CA ARG A 305 -16.93 11.50 4.59
C ARG A 305 -18.12 12.14 3.90
N VAL A 306 -18.40 13.38 4.23
CA VAL A 306 -19.39 14.23 3.57
C VAL A 306 -18.66 15.40 2.93
N GLN A 307 -18.97 15.67 1.68
CA GLN A 307 -18.49 16.84 0.96
C GLN A 307 -19.68 17.55 0.34
N HIS A 308 -19.83 18.84 0.61
CA HIS A 308 -20.87 19.67 -0.01
C HIS A 308 -20.26 20.90 -0.66
N LYS A 309 -20.50 21.07 -1.94
CA LYS A 309 -20.09 22.24 -2.73
C LYS A 309 -21.25 23.22 -2.76
N PHE A 310 -21.13 24.36 -2.09
CA PHE A 310 -22.11 25.43 -2.13
C PHE A 310 -22.01 26.21 -3.46
N ASN A 311 -20.78 26.46 -3.89
CA ASN A 311 -20.44 27.12 -5.16
C ASN A 311 -19.02 26.72 -5.57
N ASN A 312 -18.45 27.38 -6.60
CA ASN A 312 -17.11 27.05 -7.08
C ASN A 312 -15.99 27.35 -6.07
N ASP A 313 -16.22 28.28 -5.15
CA ASP A 313 -15.21 28.77 -4.20
C ASP A 313 -15.39 28.17 -2.79
N LEU A 314 -16.60 27.73 -2.43
CA LEU A 314 -16.91 27.24 -1.10
C LEU A 314 -17.31 25.77 -1.10
N THR A 315 -16.51 24.96 -0.45
CA THR A 315 -16.76 23.54 -0.23
C THR A 315 -16.64 23.21 1.26
N LEU A 316 -17.69 22.64 1.82
CA LEU A 316 -17.66 22.05 3.17
C LEU A 316 -17.24 20.58 3.07
N ARG A 317 -16.33 20.18 3.93
CA ARG A 317 -15.91 18.78 4.08
C ARG A 317 -15.95 18.39 5.55
N ASP A 318 -16.66 17.32 5.85
CA ASP A 318 -16.67 16.69 7.19
C ASP A 318 -16.22 15.24 7.07
N ARG A 319 -15.47 14.77 8.06
CA ARG A 319 -15.00 13.40 8.15
C ARG A 319 -15.14 12.92 9.57
N LYS A 320 -15.73 11.75 9.72
CA LYS A 320 -15.87 11.07 11.02
C LYS A 320 -15.38 9.63 10.90
N SER A 321 -14.71 9.17 11.94
CA SER A 321 -14.33 7.77 12.03
C SER A 321 -14.41 7.29 13.47
N THR A 322 -14.69 6.01 13.60
CA THR A 322 -14.51 5.28 14.86
C THR A 322 -13.69 4.04 14.59
N ARG A 323 -12.96 3.60 15.59
CA ARG A 323 -12.15 2.39 15.49
C ARG A 323 -12.19 1.61 16.79
N LEU A 324 -12.30 0.30 16.63
CA LEU A 324 -12.04 -0.69 17.64
C LEU A 324 -10.80 -1.48 17.19
N ASN A 325 -9.82 -1.58 18.04
CA ASN A 325 -8.62 -2.38 17.79
C ASN A 325 -8.34 -3.18 19.07
N SER A 326 -8.39 -4.49 18.97
CA SER A 326 -7.87 -5.40 19.98
C SER A 326 -6.58 -6.02 19.44
N SER A 327 -5.49 -5.91 20.16
CA SER A 327 -4.24 -6.60 19.86
C SER A 327 -3.77 -7.36 21.08
N HIS A 328 -3.54 -8.64 20.93
CA HIS A 328 -3.01 -9.53 21.95
C HIS A 328 -1.70 -10.11 21.45
N ALA A 329 -0.61 -9.84 22.17
CA ALA A 329 0.66 -10.53 21.98
C ALA A 329 0.77 -11.56 23.12
N ILE A 330 0.76 -12.83 22.78
CA ILE A 330 1.06 -13.91 23.70
C ILE A 330 2.52 -14.26 23.47
N THR A 331 3.37 -13.75 24.35
CA THR A 331 4.78 -14.12 24.42
C THR A 331 4.97 -14.97 25.65
N SER A 332 5.47 -16.18 25.48
CA SER A 332 5.88 -17.00 26.61
C SER A 332 7.15 -16.36 27.21
N ARG A 333 7.06 -15.93 28.45
CA ARG A 333 8.24 -15.45 29.19
C ARG A 333 9.13 -16.64 29.49
N MET A 334 10.37 -16.62 29.02
CA MET A 334 11.38 -17.51 29.60
C MET A 334 11.47 -17.23 31.10
N PRO A 335 11.46 -18.26 31.95
CA PRO A 335 11.79 -18.06 33.36
C PRO A 335 13.18 -17.45 33.41
N SER A 336 13.31 -16.27 34.01
CA SER A 336 14.62 -15.70 34.31
C SER A 336 15.37 -16.72 35.13
N SER A 337 16.35 -17.38 34.55
CA SER A 337 17.32 -18.14 35.33
C SER A 337 18.03 -17.17 36.24
N ALA A 338 17.79 -17.35 37.57
CA ALA A 338 18.51 -16.68 38.61
C ALA A 338 19.99 -17.08 38.60
#